data_b5a37179d4de98266bcd344ee3528201
#
_entry.id   b5a37179d4de98266bcd344ee3528201
#
_cell.length_a   1.000
_cell.length_b   1.000
_cell.length_c   1.000
_cell.angle_alpha   90.00
_cell.angle_beta   90.00
_cell.angle_gamma   90.00
#
_symmetry.space_group_name_H-M   'P 1'
#
loop_
_entity.id
_entity.type
_entity.pdbx_description
1 polymer ?
#
loop_
_entity_poly.entity_id
_entity_poly.type
_entity_poly.pdbx_seq_one_letter_code
_entity_poly.pdbx_strand_id
1 'polypeptide(L)'
;MDYKKAGVDIEAGYKSVELMKEHVKNTMREEVLGGLGGFSGAFSLAKIKNMEEPVLLSGTDGCGTKVKLAIIMDKHDTIGIDAVAMCVNDIACAGGEPLFFLDYIACGKNYPEKIADIVKGVAEGCLQSEAALIGGETAEHPGLMPEEDYDLAGFAVGVCDKKEMITGEHLKAGDVLIGMASTGVHSNGFSLVRKVFEKELTKEGLDTYYDALGKTLGEALLAPTRIYVKALKSVKNAGVTVKACSHITGGGFYENVPRMLKEGTRAVIKKDSYEVPAIFKMLAEKGDIAEEMMYNTFNMGIGMIVAVDPADVEKTMEAIKATGDLPYVIGSIEEGEKGVTLC
;
A
#
# COMPACT_ATOMS: atom_id res chain seq x y z
N MET A 1 -35.04 17.39 -20.38
CA MET A 1 -34.26 16.82 -19.27
C MET A 1 -33.02 16.19 -19.86
N ASP A 2 -31.84 16.50 -19.38
CA ASP A 2 -30.56 15.98 -19.87
C ASP A 2 -29.71 15.45 -18.67
N TYR A 3 -28.61 14.76 -18.95
CA TYR A 3 -27.76 14.18 -17.94
C TYR A 3 -27.20 15.21 -16.96
N LYS A 4 -26.88 16.41 -17.41
CA LYS A 4 -26.39 17.50 -16.57
C LYS A 4 -27.40 17.93 -15.52
N LYS A 5 -28.70 17.98 -15.90
CA LYS A 5 -29.82 18.24 -14.96
C LYS A 5 -30.06 17.06 -13.98
N ALA A 6 -29.60 15.87 -14.35
CA ALA A 6 -29.64 14.69 -13.47
C ALA A 6 -28.40 14.57 -12.55
N GLY A 7 -27.45 15.52 -12.65
CA GLY A 7 -26.28 15.59 -11.79
C GLY A 7 -24.99 14.97 -12.36
N VAL A 8 -24.99 14.56 -13.67
CA VAL A 8 -23.81 13.99 -14.34
C VAL A 8 -23.30 14.96 -15.39
N ASP A 9 -22.04 15.42 -15.25
CA ASP A 9 -21.41 16.36 -16.19
C ASP A 9 -20.43 15.66 -17.14
N ILE A 10 -20.89 15.28 -18.33
CA ILE A 10 -20.09 14.61 -19.36
C ILE A 10 -18.87 15.43 -19.77
N GLU A 11 -19.00 16.76 -19.86
CA GLU A 11 -17.89 17.64 -20.24
C GLU A 11 -16.79 17.65 -19.16
N ALA A 12 -17.17 17.62 -17.89
CA ALA A 12 -16.23 17.45 -16.78
C ALA A 12 -15.47 16.10 -16.88
N GLY A 13 -16.18 15.03 -17.26
CA GLY A 13 -15.56 13.73 -17.52
C GLY A 13 -14.49 13.78 -18.61
N TYR A 14 -14.80 14.40 -19.77
CA TYR A 14 -13.83 14.57 -20.86
C TYR A 14 -12.63 15.41 -20.44
N LYS A 15 -12.84 16.47 -19.66
CA LYS A 15 -11.77 17.31 -19.14
C LYS A 15 -10.88 16.54 -18.17
N SER A 16 -11.44 15.73 -17.28
CA SER A 16 -10.67 14.88 -16.36
C SER A 16 -9.74 13.94 -17.15
N VAL A 17 -10.28 13.25 -18.16
CA VAL A 17 -9.49 12.35 -19.02
C VAL A 17 -8.36 13.11 -19.72
N GLU A 18 -8.59 14.32 -20.20
CA GLU A 18 -7.55 15.12 -20.85
C GLU A 18 -6.43 15.49 -19.87
N LEU A 19 -6.77 15.92 -18.66
CA LEU A 19 -5.80 16.32 -17.64
C LEU A 19 -4.95 15.14 -17.14
N MET A 20 -5.50 13.93 -17.06
CA MET A 20 -4.77 12.75 -16.56
C MET A 20 -3.90 12.05 -17.62
N LYS A 21 -4.10 12.30 -18.92
CA LYS A 21 -3.43 11.60 -20.03
C LYS A 21 -1.91 11.50 -19.87
N GLU A 22 -1.26 12.59 -19.51
CA GLU A 22 0.21 12.61 -19.38
C GLU A 22 0.68 11.76 -18.21
N HIS A 23 -0.01 11.80 -17.08
CA HIS A 23 0.31 10.98 -15.90
C HIS A 23 0.21 9.49 -16.23
N VAL A 24 -0.88 9.09 -16.86
CA VAL A 24 -1.09 7.69 -17.29
C VAL A 24 -0.03 7.27 -18.31
N LYS A 25 0.27 8.12 -19.31
CA LYS A 25 1.27 7.84 -20.33
C LYS A 25 2.65 7.53 -19.73
N ASN A 26 3.03 8.21 -18.66
CA ASN A 26 4.32 8.00 -18.00
C ASN A 26 4.46 6.61 -17.37
N THR A 27 3.36 5.92 -17.08
CA THR A 27 3.36 4.55 -16.54
C THR A 27 3.43 3.47 -17.61
N MET A 28 3.32 3.84 -18.89
CA MET A 28 3.24 2.85 -19.97
C MET A 28 4.52 2.05 -20.11
N ARG A 29 4.34 0.75 -20.25
CA ARG A 29 5.38 -0.25 -20.50
C ARG A 29 5.23 -0.75 -21.95
N GLU A 30 6.29 -1.30 -22.51
CA GLU A 30 6.27 -1.85 -23.88
C GLU A 30 5.29 -3.03 -24.05
N GLU A 31 4.93 -3.71 -22.95
CA GLU A 31 3.93 -4.78 -22.95
C GLU A 31 2.49 -4.29 -23.06
N VAL A 32 2.22 -3.00 -22.83
CA VAL A 32 0.86 -2.45 -22.94
C VAL A 32 0.49 -2.34 -24.42
N LEU A 33 -0.63 -2.97 -24.79
CA LEU A 33 -1.14 -2.97 -26.16
C LEU A 33 -2.34 -2.03 -26.25
N GLY A 34 -2.20 -0.96 -27.04
CA GLY A 34 -3.22 0.08 -27.18
C GLY A 34 -2.98 1.28 -26.26
N GLY A 35 -4.03 2.07 -26.02
CA GLY A 35 -3.98 3.29 -25.21
C GLY A 35 -5.27 3.51 -24.44
N LEU A 36 -5.36 4.62 -23.69
CA LEU A 36 -6.59 5.04 -23.00
C LEU A 36 -7.76 5.22 -23.98
N GLY A 37 -8.96 4.80 -23.57
CA GLY A 37 -10.19 4.99 -24.31
C GLY A 37 -10.70 3.76 -25.07
N GLY A 38 -10.02 2.60 -24.94
CA GLY A 38 -10.56 1.31 -25.36
C GLY A 38 -11.54 0.73 -24.34
N PHE A 39 -12.28 -0.32 -24.72
CA PHE A 39 -13.17 -1.04 -23.80
C PHE A 39 -12.41 -1.86 -22.74
N SER A 40 -11.15 -2.18 -22.97
CA SER A 40 -10.32 -2.94 -22.03
C SER A 40 -8.86 -2.52 -22.16
N GLY A 41 -8.12 -2.61 -21.04
CA GLY A 41 -6.68 -2.60 -21.07
C GLY A 41 -6.15 -3.95 -21.58
N ALA A 42 -5.13 -3.91 -22.46
CA ALA A 42 -4.50 -5.12 -22.97
C ALA A 42 -3.00 -5.12 -22.63
N PHE A 43 -2.51 -6.25 -22.12
CA PHE A 43 -1.13 -6.42 -21.70
C PHE A 43 -0.53 -7.69 -22.32
N SER A 44 0.61 -7.57 -22.98
CA SER A 44 1.29 -8.69 -23.62
C SER A 44 2.04 -9.56 -22.62
N LEU A 45 1.82 -10.86 -22.68
CA LEU A 45 2.52 -11.84 -21.85
C LEU A 45 3.81 -12.38 -22.51
N ALA A 46 4.26 -11.73 -23.58
CA ALA A 46 5.43 -12.22 -24.35
C ALA A 46 6.72 -12.36 -23.51
N LYS A 47 6.90 -11.51 -22.50
CA LYS A 47 8.09 -11.55 -21.62
C LYS A 47 8.05 -12.66 -20.58
N ILE A 48 6.88 -13.16 -20.21
CA ILE A 48 6.75 -14.23 -19.21
C ILE A 48 6.77 -15.64 -19.81
N LYS A 49 6.88 -15.77 -21.13
CA LYS A 49 6.92 -17.05 -21.83
C LYS A 49 8.07 -18.00 -21.40
N ASN A 50 9.09 -17.46 -20.73
CA ASN A 50 10.22 -18.23 -20.22
C ASN A 50 10.01 -18.78 -18.80
N MET A 51 8.90 -18.40 -18.14
CA MET A 51 8.50 -19.01 -16.86
C MET A 51 8.06 -20.44 -17.12
N GLU A 52 8.44 -21.35 -16.22
CA GLU A 52 8.09 -22.77 -16.32
C GLU A 52 6.60 -23.01 -16.05
N GLU A 53 6.08 -22.40 -14.99
CA GLU A 53 4.66 -22.44 -14.62
C GLU A 53 4.20 -21.04 -14.17
N PRO A 54 3.85 -20.14 -15.12
CA PRO A 54 3.46 -18.77 -14.77
C PRO A 54 2.13 -18.75 -14.00
N VAL A 55 2.11 -18.05 -12.85
CA VAL A 55 0.95 -17.87 -11.99
C VAL A 55 0.59 -16.38 -11.95
N LEU A 56 -0.67 -16.05 -12.22
CA LEU A 56 -1.18 -14.70 -12.02
C LEU A 56 -1.57 -14.51 -10.54
N LEU A 57 -1.13 -13.39 -10.00
CA LEU A 57 -1.51 -12.90 -8.68
C LEU A 57 -2.34 -11.63 -8.84
N SER A 58 -3.30 -11.41 -7.97
CA SER A 58 -4.12 -10.20 -8.03
C SER A 58 -4.40 -9.68 -6.63
N GLY A 59 -4.49 -8.37 -6.51
CA GLY A 59 -4.90 -7.66 -5.30
C GLY A 59 -5.93 -6.60 -5.65
N THR A 60 -6.93 -6.43 -4.82
CA THR A 60 -7.88 -5.33 -4.87
C THR A 60 -8.06 -4.76 -3.49
N ASP A 61 -7.97 -3.45 -3.37
CA ASP A 61 -8.12 -2.74 -2.10
C ASP A 61 -8.46 -1.26 -2.37
N GLY A 62 -8.83 -0.55 -1.33
CA GLY A 62 -9.08 0.89 -1.35
C GLY A 62 -8.24 1.65 -0.33
N CYS A 63 -8.42 2.96 -0.30
CA CYS A 63 -7.70 3.83 0.65
C CYS A 63 -8.38 3.89 2.02
N GLY A 64 -9.56 3.29 2.16
CA GLY A 64 -10.36 3.37 3.36
C GLY A 64 -10.69 4.81 3.76
N THR A 65 -10.95 5.03 5.04
CA THR A 65 -11.38 6.34 5.52
C THR A 65 -10.28 7.41 5.60
N LYS A 66 -9.04 7.08 5.19
CA LYS A 66 -7.96 8.05 4.98
C LYS A 66 -8.34 9.12 3.95
N VAL A 67 -9.14 8.74 2.94
CA VAL A 67 -9.69 9.65 1.93
C VAL A 67 -10.30 10.92 2.56
N LYS A 68 -10.96 10.80 3.73
CA LYS A 68 -11.58 11.96 4.39
C LYS A 68 -10.57 13.03 4.80
N LEU A 69 -9.33 12.66 5.12
CA LEU A 69 -8.27 13.62 5.43
C LEU A 69 -7.82 14.36 4.16
N ALA A 70 -7.70 13.64 3.04
CA ALA A 70 -7.39 14.24 1.75
C ALA A 70 -8.45 15.29 1.34
N ILE A 71 -9.73 14.98 1.59
CA ILE A 71 -10.85 15.90 1.33
C ILE A 71 -10.76 17.12 2.23
N ILE A 72 -10.54 16.98 3.54
CA ILE A 72 -10.46 18.10 4.49
C ILE A 72 -9.28 19.01 4.16
N MET A 73 -8.15 18.45 3.76
CA MET A 73 -6.93 19.20 3.42
C MET A 73 -6.93 19.71 1.98
N ASP A 74 -7.91 19.34 1.15
CA ASP A 74 -7.93 19.60 -0.29
C ASP A 74 -6.59 19.21 -0.95
N LYS A 75 -6.08 18.01 -0.57
CA LYS A 75 -4.80 17.45 -1.04
C LYS A 75 -5.03 16.02 -1.55
N HIS A 76 -5.08 15.87 -2.86
CA HIS A 76 -5.54 14.64 -3.50
C HIS A 76 -4.44 13.85 -4.23
N ASP A 77 -3.27 14.45 -4.43
CA ASP A 77 -2.18 13.89 -5.24
C ASP A 77 -1.36 12.77 -4.57
N THR A 78 -1.66 12.44 -3.31
CA THR A 78 -0.98 11.35 -2.58
C THR A 78 -1.85 10.13 -2.32
N ILE A 79 -3.16 10.30 -2.25
CA ILE A 79 -4.09 9.21 -1.89
C ILE A 79 -4.09 8.08 -2.93
N GLY A 80 -3.81 8.39 -4.19
CA GLY A 80 -3.67 7.40 -5.25
C GLY A 80 -2.50 6.44 -5.03
N ILE A 81 -1.41 6.91 -4.40
CA ILE A 81 -0.27 6.07 -4.02
C ILE A 81 -0.71 5.01 -3.00
N ASP A 82 -1.57 5.39 -2.04
CA ASP A 82 -2.12 4.45 -1.06
C ASP A 82 -2.92 3.33 -1.72
N ALA A 83 -3.81 3.66 -2.66
CA ALA A 83 -4.60 2.66 -3.38
C ALA A 83 -3.73 1.66 -4.14
N VAL A 84 -2.70 2.16 -4.84
CA VAL A 84 -1.75 1.29 -5.55
C VAL A 84 -0.96 0.44 -4.57
N ALA A 85 -0.40 1.06 -3.52
CA ALA A 85 0.44 0.37 -2.53
C ALA A 85 -0.28 -0.81 -1.87
N MET A 86 -1.54 -0.62 -1.46
CA MET A 86 -2.33 -1.67 -0.83
C MET A 86 -2.48 -2.91 -1.73
N CYS A 87 -2.65 -2.71 -3.04
CA CYS A 87 -2.78 -3.80 -4.00
C CYS A 87 -1.44 -4.45 -4.39
N VAL A 88 -0.42 -3.63 -4.74
CA VAL A 88 0.85 -4.14 -5.29
C VAL A 88 1.77 -4.73 -4.22
N ASN A 89 1.69 -4.25 -2.98
CA ASN A 89 2.44 -4.83 -1.87
C ASN A 89 1.98 -6.26 -1.55
N ASP A 90 0.69 -6.55 -1.67
CA ASP A 90 0.15 -7.91 -1.48
C ASP A 90 0.64 -8.85 -2.58
N ILE A 91 0.68 -8.38 -3.83
CA ILE A 91 1.27 -9.13 -4.95
C ILE A 91 2.74 -9.43 -4.68
N ALA A 92 3.51 -8.41 -4.29
CA ALA A 92 4.93 -8.56 -4.00
C ALA A 92 5.18 -9.46 -2.77
N CYS A 93 4.33 -9.36 -1.75
CA CYS A 93 4.35 -10.21 -0.56
C CYS A 93 4.19 -11.70 -0.90
N ALA A 94 3.43 -12.03 -1.94
CA ALA A 94 3.26 -13.38 -2.47
C ALA A 94 4.36 -13.82 -3.45
N GLY A 95 5.37 -12.96 -3.72
CA GLY A 95 6.48 -13.26 -4.64
C GLY A 95 6.25 -12.79 -6.07
N GLY A 96 5.16 -12.05 -6.33
CA GLY A 96 4.79 -11.58 -7.66
C GLY A 96 5.45 -10.27 -8.06
N GLU A 97 5.62 -10.09 -9.37
CA GLU A 97 5.96 -8.82 -10.00
C GLU A 97 4.68 -8.17 -10.52
N PRO A 98 4.29 -6.94 -10.07
CA PRO A 98 3.15 -6.23 -10.62
C PRO A 98 3.32 -5.97 -12.12
N LEU A 99 2.26 -6.20 -12.89
CA LEU A 99 2.21 -5.96 -14.32
C LEU A 99 1.44 -4.70 -14.66
N PHE A 100 0.21 -4.63 -14.17
CA PHE A 100 -0.68 -3.49 -14.45
C PHE A 100 -1.66 -3.24 -13.31
N PHE A 101 -2.22 -2.04 -13.34
CA PHE A 101 -3.19 -1.53 -12.37
C PHE A 101 -4.40 -0.93 -13.09
N LEU A 102 -5.53 -1.03 -12.44
CA LEU A 102 -6.79 -0.38 -12.79
C LEU A 102 -7.34 0.32 -11.56
N ASP A 103 -7.84 1.54 -11.69
CA ASP A 103 -8.51 2.26 -10.61
C ASP A 103 -10.03 2.34 -10.82
N TYR A 104 -10.74 2.56 -9.72
CA TYR A 104 -12.15 2.93 -9.72
C TYR A 104 -12.34 4.10 -8.77
N ILE A 105 -12.77 5.24 -9.31
CA ILE A 105 -13.07 6.45 -8.56
C ILE A 105 -14.58 6.67 -8.57
N ALA A 106 -15.24 6.49 -7.41
CA ALA A 106 -16.62 6.89 -7.20
C ALA A 106 -16.63 8.29 -6.60
N CYS A 107 -17.34 9.25 -7.17
CA CYS A 107 -17.42 10.61 -6.65
C CYS A 107 -18.84 11.13 -6.64
N GLY A 108 -19.15 12.02 -5.69
CA GLY A 108 -20.47 12.70 -5.66
C GLY A 108 -20.64 13.62 -6.85
N LYS A 109 -19.54 14.29 -7.25
CA LYS A 109 -19.44 15.15 -8.42
C LYS A 109 -18.03 15.13 -9.01
N ASN A 110 -17.95 15.11 -10.32
CA ASN A 110 -16.67 15.17 -11.01
C ASN A 110 -16.12 16.60 -11.02
N TYR A 111 -15.05 16.82 -10.24
CA TYR A 111 -14.22 18.02 -10.30
C TYR A 111 -12.94 17.65 -11.06
N PRO A 112 -12.79 18.06 -12.32
CA PRO A 112 -11.75 17.54 -13.22
C PRO A 112 -10.32 17.63 -12.67
N GLU A 113 -9.97 18.72 -12.02
CA GLU A 113 -8.66 18.95 -11.44
C GLU A 113 -8.42 18.02 -10.23
N LYS A 114 -9.44 17.82 -9.37
CA LYS A 114 -9.38 16.89 -8.23
C LYS A 114 -9.20 15.46 -8.71
N ILE A 115 -9.98 15.03 -9.70
CA ILE A 115 -9.84 13.69 -10.30
C ILE A 115 -8.46 13.49 -10.92
N ALA A 116 -7.95 14.49 -11.63
CA ALA A 116 -6.62 14.43 -12.22
C ALA A 116 -5.52 14.33 -11.16
N ASP A 117 -5.64 15.02 -10.03
CA ASP A 117 -4.70 14.91 -8.90
C ASP A 117 -4.75 13.51 -8.27
N ILE A 118 -5.94 12.91 -8.10
CA ILE A 118 -6.08 11.54 -7.60
C ILE A 118 -5.35 10.58 -8.55
N VAL A 119 -5.61 10.67 -9.86
CA VAL A 119 -4.99 9.79 -10.87
C VAL A 119 -3.48 10.06 -11.00
N LYS A 120 -3.01 11.28 -10.78
CA LYS A 120 -1.58 11.59 -10.65
C LYS A 120 -0.94 10.77 -9.53
N GLY A 121 -1.59 10.68 -8.36
CA GLY A 121 -1.14 9.82 -7.26
C GLY A 121 -1.16 8.34 -7.63
N VAL A 122 -2.18 7.86 -8.33
CA VAL A 122 -2.26 6.48 -8.83
C VAL A 122 -1.09 6.20 -9.81
N ALA A 123 -0.85 7.11 -10.76
CA ALA A 123 0.25 6.97 -11.71
C ALA A 123 1.61 6.94 -11.01
N GLU A 124 1.82 7.79 -10.01
CA GLU A 124 3.05 7.79 -9.19
C GLU A 124 3.24 6.44 -8.47
N GLY A 125 2.19 5.90 -7.86
CA GLY A 125 2.23 4.56 -7.25
C GLY A 125 2.57 3.47 -8.26
N CYS A 126 2.02 3.55 -9.47
CA CYS A 126 2.33 2.64 -10.56
C CYS A 126 3.80 2.74 -11.00
N LEU A 127 4.37 3.94 -11.10
CA LEU A 127 5.79 4.15 -11.38
C LEU A 127 6.70 3.56 -10.29
N GLN A 128 6.34 3.75 -9.02
CA GLN A 128 7.09 3.19 -7.89
C GLN A 128 7.06 1.66 -7.89
N SER A 129 5.96 1.05 -8.30
CA SER A 129 5.78 -0.41 -8.37
C SER A 129 6.14 -1.02 -9.71
N GLU A 130 6.58 -0.23 -10.68
CA GLU A 130 6.88 -0.66 -12.06
C GLU A 130 5.66 -1.29 -12.77
N ALA A 131 4.44 -0.98 -12.32
CA ALA A 131 3.19 -1.39 -12.96
C ALA A 131 2.74 -0.36 -13.99
N ALA A 132 1.96 -0.77 -14.99
CA ALA A 132 1.33 0.14 -15.94
C ALA A 132 -0.11 0.46 -15.51
N LEU A 133 -0.49 1.72 -15.49
CA LEU A 133 -1.90 2.11 -15.33
C LEU A 133 -2.57 2.01 -16.72
N ILE A 134 -3.29 0.90 -16.97
CA ILE A 134 -3.80 0.56 -18.31
C ILE A 134 -5.27 0.89 -18.52
N GLY A 135 -5.95 1.39 -17.50
CA GLY A 135 -7.35 1.78 -17.54
C GLY A 135 -7.88 2.08 -16.16
N GLY A 136 -9.12 2.44 -16.10
CA GLY A 136 -9.85 2.75 -14.87
C GLY A 136 -11.24 3.27 -15.19
N GLU A 137 -11.99 3.66 -14.15
CA GLU A 137 -13.33 4.21 -14.24
C GLU A 137 -13.48 5.39 -13.28
N THR A 138 -14.14 6.45 -13.71
CA THR A 138 -14.61 7.52 -12.85
C THR A 138 -16.11 7.64 -12.97
N ALA A 139 -16.83 7.37 -11.88
CA ALA A 139 -18.29 7.37 -11.88
C ALA A 139 -18.84 8.45 -10.93
N GLU A 140 -19.71 9.32 -11.46
CA GLU A 140 -20.47 10.26 -10.64
C GLU A 140 -21.69 9.56 -10.01
N HIS A 141 -21.87 9.78 -8.71
CA HIS A 141 -22.96 9.20 -7.91
C HIS A 141 -23.83 10.30 -7.28
N PRO A 142 -24.50 11.13 -8.09
CA PRO A 142 -25.33 12.23 -7.59
C PRO A 142 -26.46 11.70 -6.71
N GLY A 143 -26.62 12.29 -5.51
CA GLY A 143 -27.62 11.86 -4.54
C GLY A 143 -27.29 10.59 -3.74
N LEU A 144 -26.24 9.85 -4.12
CA LEU A 144 -25.71 8.72 -3.36
C LEU A 144 -24.54 9.12 -2.47
N MET A 145 -23.71 10.04 -2.96
CA MET A 145 -22.58 10.61 -2.22
C MET A 145 -22.71 12.14 -2.15
N PRO A 146 -22.22 12.79 -1.06
CA PRO A 146 -22.03 14.25 -1.03
C PRO A 146 -21.15 14.69 -2.22
N GLU A 147 -21.41 15.89 -2.76
CA GLU A 147 -20.70 16.40 -3.96
C GLU A 147 -19.17 16.43 -3.79
N GLU A 148 -18.68 16.73 -2.57
CA GLU A 148 -17.25 16.84 -2.27
C GLU A 148 -16.57 15.49 -1.97
N ASP A 149 -17.36 14.46 -1.69
CA ASP A 149 -16.84 13.16 -1.28
C ASP A 149 -16.52 12.28 -2.51
N TYR A 150 -15.54 11.43 -2.33
CA TYR A 150 -15.17 10.36 -3.26
C TYR A 150 -14.66 9.14 -2.52
N ASP A 151 -14.64 8.02 -3.20
CA ASP A 151 -13.93 6.81 -2.80
C ASP A 151 -13.00 6.36 -3.93
N LEU A 152 -11.91 5.71 -3.56
CA LEU A 152 -10.90 5.24 -4.48
C LEU A 152 -10.51 3.80 -4.15
N ALA A 153 -10.68 2.94 -5.13
CA ALA A 153 -10.23 1.56 -5.07
C ALA A 153 -9.36 1.22 -6.27
N GLY A 154 -8.57 0.17 -6.15
CA GLY A 154 -7.71 -0.33 -7.19
C GLY A 154 -7.76 -1.83 -7.35
N PHE A 155 -7.29 -2.27 -8.50
CA PHE A 155 -7.09 -3.67 -8.84
C PHE A 155 -5.76 -3.82 -9.56
N ALA A 156 -4.88 -4.63 -9.01
CA ALA A 156 -3.58 -4.94 -9.59
C ALA A 156 -3.51 -6.40 -10.03
N VAL A 157 -2.78 -6.63 -11.10
CA VAL A 157 -2.41 -7.98 -11.55
C VAL A 157 -0.89 -8.04 -11.62
N GLY A 158 -0.34 -9.13 -11.08
CA GLY A 158 1.07 -9.47 -11.16
C GLY A 158 1.28 -10.91 -11.58
N VAL A 159 2.52 -11.30 -11.73
CA VAL A 159 2.93 -12.63 -12.17
C VAL A 159 4.16 -13.10 -11.41
N CYS A 160 4.25 -14.40 -11.16
CA CYS A 160 5.49 -15.08 -10.77
C CYS A 160 5.55 -16.47 -11.41
N ASP A 161 6.74 -17.07 -11.43
CA ASP A 161 6.83 -18.50 -11.61
C ASP A 161 6.36 -19.21 -10.34
N LYS A 162 5.59 -20.29 -10.45
CA LYS A 162 5.03 -21.02 -9.30
C LYS A 162 6.08 -21.41 -8.26
N LYS A 163 7.26 -21.79 -8.69
CA LYS A 163 8.39 -22.15 -7.81
C LYS A 163 8.97 -20.97 -7.03
N GLU A 164 8.63 -19.74 -7.41
CA GLU A 164 9.10 -18.48 -6.79
C GLU A 164 8.03 -17.88 -5.85
N MET A 165 6.85 -18.51 -5.73
CA MET A 165 5.82 -18.07 -4.81
C MET A 165 6.33 -18.11 -3.37
N ILE A 166 6.06 -17.05 -2.61
CA ILE A 166 6.38 -16.96 -1.20
C ILE A 166 5.19 -17.49 -0.39
N THR A 167 5.32 -18.72 0.10
CA THR A 167 4.20 -19.45 0.73
C THR A 167 4.39 -19.72 2.22
N GLY A 168 5.59 -19.52 2.76
CA GLY A 168 5.93 -19.90 4.13
C GLY A 168 6.25 -21.38 4.34
N GLU A 169 6.09 -22.25 3.34
CA GLU A 169 6.35 -23.70 3.48
C GLU A 169 7.76 -24.06 3.90
N HIS A 170 8.74 -23.24 3.51
CA HIS A 170 10.15 -23.45 3.79
C HIS A 170 10.65 -22.78 5.08
N LEU A 171 9.73 -22.15 5.85
CA LEU A 171 10.05 -21.60 7.17
C LEU A 171 10.53 -22.68 8.13
N LYS A 172 11.53 -22.33 8.93
CA LYS A 172 12.03 -23.18 10.02
C LYS A 172 12.45 -22.32 11.21
N ALA A 173 12.51 -22.92 12.39
CA ALA A 173 13.11 -22.29 13.55
C ALA A 173 14.55 -21.86 13.27
N GLY A 174 14.92 -20.67 13.72
CA GLY A 174 16.20 -20.03 13.46
C GLY A 174 16.20 -19.09 12.25
N ASP A 175 15.17 -19.10 11.39
CA ASP A 175 15.05 -18.09 10.33
C ASP A 175 14.87 -16.70 10.95
N VAL A 176 15.47 -15.68 10.32
CA VAL A 176 15.53 -14.32 10.84
C VAL A 176 14.44 -13.46 10.18
N LEU A 177 13.78 -12.66 11.02
CA LEU A 177 12.77 -11.69 10.58
C LEU A 177 13.42 -10.32 10.35
N ILE A 178 13.27 -9.81 9.14
CA ILE A 178 13.70 -8.47 8.75
C ILE A 178 12.46 -7.65 8.46
N GLY A 179 12.25 -6.57 9.22
CA GLY A 179 11.19 -5.61 9.02
C GLY A 179 11.67 -4.43 8.18
N MET A 180 10.84 -3.95 7.27
CA MET A 180 11.05 -2.73 6.50
C MET A 180 10.20 -1.59 7.08
N ALA A 181 10.83 -0.43 7.30
CA ALA A 181 10.17 0.73 7.89
C ALA A 181 8.94 1.16 7.10
N SER A 182 7.89 1.58 7.81
CA SER A 182 6.75 2.29 7.24
C SER A 182 7.03 3.79 7.13
N THR A 183 6.23 4.48 6.33
CA THR A 183 6.25 5.96 6.24
C THR A 183 5.37 6.63 7.29
N GLY A 184 4.74 5.86 8.15
CA GLY A 184 3.76 6.27 9.15
C GLY A 184 2.59 5.29 9.21
N VAL A 185 1.39 5.80 9.39
CA VAL A 185 0.17 4.98 9.58
C VAL A 185 -0.18 4.15 8.34
N HIS A 186 0.32 4.54 7.17
CA HIS A 186 -0.07 3.97 5.87
C HIS A 186 -1.53 4.27 5.53
N SER A 187 -2.34 3.24 5.21
CA SER A 187 -3.74 3.41 4.86
C SER A 187 -4.70 2.55 5.71
N ASN A 188 -4.25 2.11 6.88
CA ASN A 188 -5.03 1.25 7.77
C ASN A 188 -5.28 1.91 9.13
N GLY A 189 -6.39 1.52 9.79
CA GLY A 189 -6.73 2.04 11.11
C GLY A 189 -7.29 3.47 11.12
N PHE A 190 -7.59 4.08 9.97
CA PHE A 190 -8.01 5.49 9.87
C PHE A 190 -9.37 5.79 10.49
N SER A 191 -10.24 4.82 10.68
CA SER A 191 -11.46 5.03 11.47
C SER A 191 -11.13 5.37 12.94
N LEU A 192 -10.13 4.67 13.52
CA LEU A 192 -9.63 4.97 14.87
C LEU A 192 -8.83 6.28 14.89
N VAL A 193 -7.93 6.51 13.92
CA VAL A 193 -7.19 7.78 13.77
C VAL A 193 -8.15 8.97 13.77
N ARG A 194 -9.19 8.92 12.95
CA ARG A 194 -10.19 9.98 12.86
C ARG A 194 -10.99 10.17 14.16
N LYS A 195 -11.21 9.11 14.92
CA LYS A 195 -11.87 9.22 16.23
C LYS A 195 -10.96 9.86 17.27
N VAL A 196 -9.68 9.49 17.29
CA VAL A 196 -8.66 10.05 18.20
C VAL A 196 -8.45 11.55 17.95
N PHE A 197 -8.39 11.95 16.70
CA PHE A 197 -8.16 13.33 16.27
C PHE A 197 -9.46 14.07 15.88
N GLU A 198 -10.62 13.64 16.36
CA GLU A 198 -11.93 14.19 15.95
C GLU A 198 -12.02 15.72 16.04
N LYS A 199 -11.35 16.33 17.04
CA LYS A 199 -11.31 17.77 17.23
C LYS A 199 -10.37 18.50 16.28
N GLU A 200 -9.35 17.81 15.80
CA GLU A 200 -8.34 18.30 14.85
C GLU A 200 -8.71 18.03 13.39
N LEU A 201 -9.86 17.37 13.12
CA LEU A 201 -10.31 17.09 11.74
C LEU A 201 -10.92 18.34 11.08
N THR A 202 -10.18 19.41 11.11
CA THR A 202 -10.40 20.67 10.36
C THR A 202 -9.13 21.00 9.62
N LYS A 203 -9.19 21.88 8.61
CA LYS A 203 -8.00 22.29 7.88
C LYS A 203 -6.96 22.90 8.85
N GLU A 204 -7.37 23.79 9.73
CA GLU A 204 -6.51 24.45 10.72
C GLU A 204 -5.90 23.44 11.70
N GLY A 205 -6.68 22.46 12.16
CA GLY A 205 -6.20 21.41 13.07
C GLY A 205 -5.17 20.49 12.41
N LEU A 206 -5.41 20.12 11.16
CA LEU A 206 -4.46 19.30 10.37
C LEU A 206 -3.21 20.08 9.94
N ASP A 207 -3.31 21.39 9.75
CA ASP A 207 -2.16 22.27 9.47
C ASP A 207 -1.35 22.62 10.73
N THR A 208 -1.78 22.19 11.92
CA THR A 208 -1.02 22.39 13.17
C THR A 208 0.28 21.60 13.15
N TYR A 209 1.40 22.32 13.35
CA TYR A 209 2.74 21.72 13.45
C TYR A 209 2.97 21.13 14.85
N TYR A 210 3.55 19.93 14.89
CA TYR A 210 3.94 19.25 16.12
C TYR A 210 5.44 18.97 16.12
N ASP A 211 6.17 19.51 17.09
CA ASP A 211 7.61 19.31 17.23
C ASP A 211 8.00 17.83 17.28
N ALA A 212 7.20 17.00 17.97
CA ALA A 212 7.41 15.58 18.07
C ALA A 212 7.33 14.85 16.70
N LEU A 213 6.57 15.40 15.75
CA LEU A 213 6.43 14.85 14.40
C LEU A 213 7.42 15.46 13.40
N GLY A 214 7.99 16.64 13.73
CA GLY A 214 8.80 17.44 12.80
C GLY A 214 8.04 17.95 11.56
N LYS A 215 6.70 17.94 11.60
CA LYS A 215 5.79 18.31 10.51
C LYS A 215 4.38 18.57 11.03
N THR A 216 3.47 18.97 10.14
CA THR A 216 2.06 19.13 10.52
C THR A 216 1.39 17.77 10.76
N LEU A 217 0.28 17.77 11.50
CA LEU A 217 -0.51 16.56 11.73
C LEU A 217 -1.01 15.95 10.41
N GLY A 218 -1.50 16.82 9.51
CA GLY A 218 -1.97 16.40 8.20
C GLY A 218 -0.87 15.77 7.35
N GLU A 219 0.33 16.35 7.30
CA GLU A 219 1.48 15.77 6.60
C GLU A 219 1.87 14.40 7.16
N ALA A 220 1.81 14.23 8.50
CA ALA A 220 2.10 12.95 9.12
C ALA A 220 1.05 11.88 8.80
N LEU A 221 -0.23 12.26 8.82
CA LEU A 221 -1.34 11.34 8.59
C LEU A 221 -1.59 11.04 7.11
N LEU A 222 -1.31 12.01 6.19
CA LEU A 222 -1.43 11.80 4.75
C LEU A 222 -0.15 11.24 4.11
N ALA A 223 0.91 10.99 4.89
CA ALA A 223 2.10 10.31 4.36
C ALA A 223 1.68 9.05 3.57
N PRO A 224 2.07 8.92 2.29
CA PRO A 224 1.64 7.79 1.47
C PRO A 224 2.16 6.46 2.01
N THR A 225 1.41 5.40 1.80
CA THR A 225 1.84 4.03 2.07
C THR A 225 3.10 3.71 1.27
N ARG A 226 4.11 3.15 1.94
CA ARG A 226 5.35 2.72 1.29
C ARG A 226 5.07 1.57 0.33
N ILE A 227 5.65 1.65 -0.88
CA ILE A 227 5.62 0.57 -1.87
C ILE A 227 6.93 -0.23 -1.76
N TYR A 228 6.84 -1.51 -1.41
CA TYR A 228 7.99 -2.40 -1.15
C TYR A 228 8.39 -3.26 -2.35
N VAL A 229 7.75 -3.09 -3.50
CA VAL A 229 7.98 -3.91 -4.70
C VAL A 229 9.46 -3.92 -5.12
N LYS A 230 10.10 -2.74 -5.19
CA LYS A 230 11.52 -2.63 -5.56
C LYS A 230 12.45 -3.26 -4.53
N ALA A 231 12.14 -3.15 -3.24
CA ALA A 231 12.91 -3.77 -2.16
C ALA A 231 12.89 -5.29 -2.27
N LEU A 232 11.71 -5.90 -2.41
CA LEU A 232 11.56 -7.34 -2.57
C LEU A 232 12.21 -7.84 -3.86
N LYS A 233 12.08 -7.10 -4.96
CA LYS A 233 12.77 -7.39 -6.23
C LYS A 233 14.30 -7.32 -6.07
N SER A 234 14.81 -6.35 -5.34
CA SER A 234 16.25 -6.22 -5.06
C SER A 234 16.78 -7.40 -4.24
N VAL A 235 16.03 -7.84 -3.22
CA VAL A 235 16.37 -9.02 -2.42
C VAL A 235 16.43 -10.28 -3.28
N LYS A 236 15.42 -10.49 -4.13
CA LYS A 236 15.39 -11.59 -5.10
C LYS A 236 16.59 -11.54 -6.07
N ASN A 237 16.87 -10.37 -6.64
CA ASN A 237 18.00 -10.17 -7.58
C ASN A 237 19.36 -10.38 -6.91
N ALA A 238 19.47 -10.15 -5.60
CA ALA A 238 20.65 -10.50 -4.83
C ALA A 238 20.81 -12.02 -4.63
N GLY A 239 19.88 -12.84 -5.10
CA GLY A 239 19.90 -14.30 -4.97
C GLY A 239 19.55 -14.78 -3.56
N VAL A 240 18.74 -14.00 -2.82
CA VAL A 240 18.20 -14.40 -1.52
C VAL A 240 16.84 -15.07 -1.72
N THR A 241 16.63 -16.18 -1.04
CA THR A 241 15.31 -16.81 -0.96
C THR A 241 14.52 -16.24 0.21
N VAL A 242 13.49 -15.45 -0.08
CA VAL A 242 12.51 -15.03 0.92
C VAL A 242 11.58 -16.20 1.18
N LYS A 243 11.65 -16.77 2.39
CA LYS A 243 10.87 -17.96 2.76
C LYS A 243 9.42 -17.65 3.11
N ALA A 244 9.20 -16.47 3.69
CA ALA A 244 7.87 -15.96 4.04
C ALA A 244 7.88 -14.44 4.01
N CYS A 245 6.73 -13.84 3.77
CA CYS A 245 6.55 -12.40 3.74
C CYS A 245 5.20 -12.03 4.36
N SER A 246 5.15 -10.89 5.04
CA SER A 246 3.92 -10.35 5.62
C SER A 246 3.83 -8.86 5.35
N HIS A 247 2.76 -8.41 4.70
CA HIS A 247 2.39 -7.01 4.58
C HIS A 247 1.57 -6.61 5.81
N ILE A 248 2.06 -5.65 6.59
CA ILE A 248 1.42 -5.24 7.85
C ILE A 248 0.37 -4.18 7.56
N THR A 249 -0.88 -4.62 7.45
CA THR A 249 -2.07 -3.83 7.16
C THR A 249 -3.03 -3.78 8.35
N GLY A 250 -4.34 -3.66 8.11
CA GLY A 250 -5.36 -3.75 9.15
C GLY A 250 -5.25 -5.08 9.93
N GLY A 251 -5.44 -5.03 11.25
CA GLY A 251 -5.15 -6.14 12.14
C GLY A 251 -3.70 -6.20 12.65
N GLY A 252 -2.84 -5.29 12.16
CA GLY A 252 -1.48 -5.09 12.67
C GLY A 252 -0.63 -6.36 12.67
N PHE A 253 0.23 -6.50 13.66
CA PHE A 253 1.13 -7.65 13.79
C PHE A 253 0.38 -8.93 14.13
N TYR A 254 -0.62 -8.85 14.99
CA TYR A 254 -1.31 -10.04 15.52
C TYR A 254 -2.12 -10.80 14.47
N GLU A 255 -2.67 -10.11 13.47
CA GLU A 255 -3.45 -10.76 12.42
C GLU A 255 -2.64 -11.04 11.15
N ASN A 256 -1.65 -10.18 10.81
CA ASN A 256 -0.93 -10.33 9.55
C ASN A 256 0.28 -11.26 9.66
N VAL A 257 1.08 -11.19 10.75
CA VAL A 257 2.27 -12.04 10.89
C VAL A 257 1.93 -13.53 10.87
N PRO A 258 0.87 -14.03 11.55
CA PRO A 258 0.53 -15.44 11.50
C PRO A 258 0.17 -15.96 10.10
N ARG A 259 -0.26 -15.08 9.18
CA ARG A 259 -0.63 -15.48 7.80
C ARG A 259 0.56 -16.01 7.00
N MET A 260 1.78 -15.53 7.30
CA MET A 260 3.00 -16.00 6.64
C MET A 260 3.59 -17.28 7.26
N LEU A 261 3.09 -17.72 8.41
CA LEU A 261 3.65 -18.85 9.17
C LEU A 261 3.00 -20.17 8.75
N LYS A 262 3.78 -21.25 8.84
CA LYS A 262 3.25 -22.61 8.80
C LYS A 262 2.98 -23.15 10.21
N GLU A 263 2.24 -24.23 10.30
CA GLU A 263 2.01 -24.92 11.56
C GLU A 263 3.33 -25.37 12.22
N GLY A 264 3.39 -25.26 13.55
CA GLY A 264 4.60 -25.56 14.34
C GLY A 264 5.63 -24.46 14.36
N THR A 265 5.35 -23.29 13.75
CA THR A 265 6.26 -22.13 13.78
C THR A 265 5.58 -20.90 14.40
N ARG A 266 6.38 -20.12 15.13
CA ARG A 266 5.98 -18.89 15.80
C ARG A 266 6.96 -17.78 15.48
N ALA A 267 6.47 -16.57 15.20
CA ALA A 267 7.31 -15.39 15.09
C ALA A 267 7.53 -14.76 16.47
N VAL A 268 8.80 -14.52 16.83
CA VAL A 268 9.18 -13.77 18.04
C VAL A 268 9.82 -12.47 17.60
N ILE A 269 9.17 -11.35 17.93
CA ILE A 269 9.54 -10.00 17.46
C ILE A 269 9.87 -9.13 18.67
N LYS A 270 11.04 -8.49 18.63
CA LYS A 270 11.52 -7.57 19.65
C LYS A 270 11.06 -6.15 19.35
N LYS A 271 10.23 -5.60 20.22
CA LYS A 271 9.64 -4.26 20.05
C LYS A 271 10.68 -3.13 20.10
N ASP A 272 11.81 -3.35 20.78
CA ASP A 272 12.91 -2.41 20.91
C ASP A 272 13.96 -2.49 19.79
N SER A 273 13.77 -3.38 18.83
CA SER A 273 14.70 -3.58 17.71
C SER A 273 14.64 -2.49 16.63
N TYR A 274 13.66 -1.62 16.69
CA TYR A 274 13.46 -0.49 15.78
C TYR A 274 12.79 0.68 16.49
N GLU A 275 12.88 1.87 15.91
CA GLU A 275 12.22 3.05 16.47
C GLU A 275 10.77 3.14 15.98
N VAL A 276 9.82 3.14 16.94
CA VAL A 276 8.41 3.36 16.64
C VAL A 276 8.18 4.85 16.36
N PRO A 277 7.67 5.23 15.17
CA PRO A 277 7.43 6.62 14.80
C PRO A 277 6.53 7.37 15.78
N ALA A 278 6.84 8.64 16.02
CA ALA A 278 6.16 9.47 17.04
C ALA A 278 4.65 9.56 16.86
N ILE A 279 4.12 9.44 15.63
CA ILE A 279 2.69 9.45 15.37
C ILE A 279 1.95 8.34 16.11
N PHE A 280 2.56 7.14 16.27
CA PHE A 280 1.93 6.04 17.00
C PHE A 280 1.91 6.29 18.50
N LYS A 281 2.95 6.92 19.07
CA LYS A 281 2.96 7.35 20.46
C LYS A 281 1.88 8.38 20.71
N MET A 282 1.75 9.36 19.82
CA MET A 282 0.71 10.39 19.90
C MET A 282 -0.71 9.79 19.81
N LEU A 283 -0.92 8.81 18.93
CA LEU A 283 -2.20 8.08 18.83
C LEU A 283 -2.52 7.32 20.12
N ALA A 284 -1.55 6.59 20.67
CA ALA A 284 -1.73 5.84 21.91
C ALA A 284 -2.07 6.75 23.09
N GLU A 285 -1.29 7.81 23.30
CA GLU A 285 -1.49 8.76 24.40
C GLU A 285 -2.81 9.52 24.29
N LYS A 286 -3.09 10.09 23.11
CA LYS A 286 -4.29 10.92 22.90
C LYS A 286 -5.58 10.07 22.90
N GLY A 287 -5.49 8.85 22.38
CA GLY A 287 -6.63 7.92 22.32
C GLY A 287 -6.80 7.04 23.55
N ASP A 288 -5.88 7.10 24.52
CA ASP A 288 -5.80 6.17 25.66
C ASP A 288 -5.88 4.70 25.18
N ILE A 289 -5.08 4.38 24.15
CA ILE A 289 -5.11 3.07 23.49
C ILE A 289 -4.04 2.18 24.10
N ALA A 290 -4.47 1.02 24.61
CA ALA A 290 -3.54 0.02 25.14
C ALA A 290 -2.54 -0.46 24.07
N GLU A 291 -1.30 -0.75 24.47
CA GLU A 291 -0.22 -1.18 23.55
C GLU A 291 -0.62 -2.38 22.69
N GLU A 292 -1.26 -3.38 23.27
CA GLU A 292 -1.76 -4.54 22.53
C GLU A 292 -2.71 -4.16 21.39
N MET A 293 -3.63 -3.23 21.65
CA MET A 293 -4.55 -2.73 20.64
C MET A 293 -3.84 -1.90 19.56
N MET A 294 -2.77 -1.16 19.93
CA MET A 294 -1.94 -0.45 18.95
C MET A 294 -1.30 -1.43 17.96
N TYR A 295 -0.70 -2.53 18.46
CA TYR A 295 -0.11 -3.59 17.62
C TYR A 295 -1.15 -4.46 16.89
N ASN A 296 -2.41 -4.47 17.33
CA ASN A 296 -3.51 -5.14 16.64
C ASN A 296 -4.20 -4.26 15.59
N THR A 297 -3.92 -2.96 15.57
CA THR A 297 -4.58 -2.03 14.64
C THR A 297 -3.61 -1.47 13.60
N PHE A 298 -2.38 -1.15 14.03
CA PHE A 298 -1.41 -0.37 13.25
C PHE A 298 -0.14 -1.16 12.95
N ASN A 299 0.60 -0.69 11.94
CA ASN A 299 1.89 -1.25 11.54
C ASN A 299 3.04 -0.90 12.52
N MET A 300 2.83 -0.01 13.46
CA MET A 300 3.77 0.43 14.50
C MET A 300 5.17 0.79 13.98
N GLY A 301 5.31 1.17 12.71
CA GLY A 301 6.57 1.56 12.10
C GLY A 301 7.19 0.51 11.17
N ILE A 302 6.62 -0.69 11.08
CA ILE A 302 7.03 -1.76 10.16
C ILE A 302 5.90 -2.08 9.21
N GLY A 303 6.08 -1.80 7.92
CA GLY A 303 5.03 -2.05 6.93
C GLY A 303 5.15 -3.39 6.20
N MET A 304 6.36 -3.96 6.15
CA MET A 304 6.61 -5.26 5.50
C MET A 304 7.63 -6.06 6.33
N ILE A 305 7.41 -7.37 6.46
CA ILE A 305 8.32 -8.29 7.14
C ILE A 305 8.67 -9.42 6.17
N VAL A 306 9.96 -9.76 6.09
CA VAL A 306 10.44 -10.95 5.37
C VAL A 306 11.18 -11.88 6.32
N ALA A 307 11.06 -13.19 6.07
CA ALA A 307 11.82 -14.22 6.76
C ALA A 307 12.86 -14.83 5.83
N VAL A 308 14.11 -14.84 6.25
CA VAL A 308 15.25 -15.34 5.48
C VAL A 308 16.14 -16.26 6.30
N ASP A 309 17.00 -17.02 5.62
CA ASP A 309 18.02 -17.82 6.30
C ASP A 309 19.01 -16.90 7.05
N PRO A 310 19.52 -17.26 8.24
CA PRO A 310 20.53 -16.48 8.95
C PRO A 310 21.75 -16.10 8.10
N ALA A 311 22.16 -16.95 7.17
CA ALA A 311 23.29 -16.70 6.28
C ALA A 311 23.01 -15.58 5.25
N ASP A 312 21.75 -15.26 4.98
CA ASP A 312 21.34 -14.27 3.99
C ASP A 312 20.97 -12.90 4.60
N VAL A 313 21.04 -12.76 5.93
CA VAL A 313 20.60 -11.54 6.64
C VAL A 313 21.32 -10.29 6.12
N GLU A 314 22.65 -10.30 6.11
CA GLU A 314 23.47 -9.14 5.71
C GLU A 314 23.16 -8.74 4.26
N LYS A 315 23.13 -9.72 3.37
CA LYS A 315 22.81 -9.54 1.96
C LYS A 315 21.39 -8.99 1.75
N THR A 316 20.43 -9.45 2.53
CA THR A 316 19.04 -8.95 2.51
C THR A 316 18.98 -7.49 2.95
N MET A 317 19.66 -7.17 4.07
CA MET A 317 19.71 -5.79 4.58
C MET A 317 20.35 -4.83 3.59
N GLU A 318 21.43 -5.22 2.91
CA GLU A 318 22.08 -4.42 1.88
C GLU A 318 21.18 -4.23 0.65
N ALA A 319 20.53 -5.29 0.18
CA ALA A 319 19.64 -5.24 -0.97
C ALA A 319 18.44 -4.30 -0.73
N ILE A 320 17.88 -4.31 0.48
CA ILE A 320 16.79 -3.41 0.86
C ILE A 320 17.29 -1.95 0.94
N LYS A 321 18.44 -1.71 1.60
CA LYS A 321 19.02 -0.36 1.69
C LYS A 321 19.34 0.24 0.33
N ALA A 322 19.74 -0.57 -0.63
CA ALA A 322 20.05 -0.12 -1.99
C ALA A 322 18.84 0.50 -2.72
N THR A 323 17.62 0.22 -2.29
CA THR A 323 16.38 0.82 -2.83
C THR A 323 15.94 2.09 -2.08
N GLY A 324 16.67 2.50 -1.04
CA GLY A 324 16.32 3.63 -0.18
C GLY A 324 15.32 3.26 0.92
N ASP A 325 15.07 1.96 1.13
CA ASP A 325 14.27 1.46 2.25
C ASP A 325 15.14 1.24 3.50
N LEU A 326 14.52 1.30 4.66
CA LEU A 326 15.19 1.14 5.94
C LEU A 326 14.82 -0.22 6.57
N PRO A 327 15.73 -1.21 6.52
CA PRO A 327 15.48 -2.51 7.13
C PRO A 327 16.01 -2.60 8.57
N TYR A 328 15.35 -3.45 9.36
CA TYR A 328 15.73 -3.80 10.74
C TYR A 328 15.67 -5.31 10.94
N VAL A 329 16.61 -5.87 11.67
CA VAL A 329 16.46 -7.24 12.18
C VAL A 329 15.56 -7.17 13.40
N ILE A 330 14.32 -7.65 13.25
CA ILE A 330 13.29 -7.46 14.27
C ILE A 330 13.00 -8.70 15.12
N GLY A 331 13.53 -9.86 14.75
CA GLY A 331 13.26 -11.09 15.48
C GLY A 331 13.63 -12.35 14.72
N SER A 332 13.03 -13.46 15.11
CA SER A 332 13.27 -14.78 14.55
C SER A 332 12.03 -15.66 14.54
N ILE A 333 12.11 -16.72 13.77
CA ILE A 333 11.14 -17.82 13.81
C ILE A 333 11.59 -18.83 14.87
N GLU A 334 10.68 -19.27 15.72
CA GLU A 334 10.87 -20.28 16.73
C GLU A 334 9.90 -21.46 16.54
N GLU A 335 10.18 -22.59 17.16
CA GLU A 335 9.22 -23.69 17.28
C GLU A 335 8.10 -23.29 18.26
N GLY A 336 6.87 -23.59 17.91
CA GLY A 336 5.73 -23.28 18.78
C GLY A 336 4.39 -23.31 18.06
N GLU A 337 3.34 -23.03 18.80
CA GLU A 337 2.02 -22.81 18.22
C GLU A 337 2.04 -21.61 17.30
N LYS A 338 1.39 -21.75 16.13
CA LYS A 338 1.30 -20.69 15.11
C LYS A 338 0.80 -19.39 15.71
N GLY A 339 1.58 -18.33 15.58
CA GLY A 339 1.25 -17.02 16.14
C GLY A 339 2.44 -16.08 16.20
N VAL A 340 2.26 -14.91 16.83
CA VAL A 340 3.32 -13.92 17.07
C VAL A 340 3.45 -13.65 18.56
N THR A 341 4.70 -13.52 19.01
CA THR A 341 5.06 -13.01 20.34
C THR A 341 5.79 -11.69 20.14
N LEU A 342 5.30 -10.63 20.78
CA LEU A 342 5.95 -9.33 20.86
C LEU A 342 6.61 -9.19 22.24
N CYS A 343 7.92 -9.02 22.32
CA CYS A 343 8.69 -8.96 23.59
C CYS A 343 9.55 -7.69 23.66
#